data_47864e8cad05046cfd58cba8b8ab4c85
#
_entry.id   47864e8cad05046cfd58cba8b8ab4c85
#
_cell.length_a   1.000
_cell.length_b   1.000
_cell.length_c   1.000
_cell.angle_alpha   90.00
_cell.angle_beta   90.00
_cell.angle_gamma   90.00
#
_symmetry.space_group_name_H-M   'P 1'
#
loop_
_entity.id
_entity.type
_entity.pdbx_description
1 polymer ?
#
loop_
_entity_poly.entity_id
_entity_poly.type
_entity_poly.pdbx_seq_one_letter_code
_entity_poly.pdbx_strand_id
1 'polypeptide(L)'
;MNTFCKNLKRFRLSKKLTQEQAAAKLGVSAQSISRWECGTTLPDVAILPEIARLYCVTIDDLYRETSVAYDNYAQRLGSVFEATKDPEDFILAEREYKKLLRSGEYTAEDLRLYGILHQYMMEISMKKAEELFDRVLAMGPEKEPDIYWRVRRQKGYFLWQAGRNQETIRECLPKVEAGSRELQEWICLIAAYQLGEEYEKALELAEKAAEIFPESAFLHIYTGDLCRSLKRYEEAFTHWRRALEMEPEWLDSAYSMGFCWEELKDYGQAAEVWENIADHLTERGFDVEADWPRAQAKKCREKLKGEHTASE
;
A
#
# COMPACT_ATOMS: atom_id res chain seq x y z
N MET A 1 13.89 45.76 20.84
CA MET A 1 13.16 45.36 19.62
C MET A 1 12.67 43.95 19.84
N ASN A 2 11.35 43.69 19.80
CA ASN A 2 10.73 42.42 20.10
C ASN A 2 11.19 41.35 19.06
N THR A 3 11.39 40.11 19.48
CA THR A 3 11.76 38.95 18.63
C THR A 3 10.90 38.85 17.38
N PHE A 4 9.59 39.04 17.51
CA PHE A 4 8.64 39.05 16.41
C PHE A 4 9.06 40.04 15.27
N CYS A 5 9.34 41.29 15.61
CA CYS A 5 9.71 42.31 14.62
C CYS A 5 11.04 41.99 13.88
N LYS A 6 12.02 41.47 14.65
CA LYS A 6 13.28 40.97 14.07
C LYS A 6 13.05 39.82 13.10
N ASN A 7 12.17 38.90 13.48
CA ASN A 7 11.84 37.73 12.68
C ASN A 7 11.10 38.11 11.40
N LEU A 8 10.13 39.03 11.44
CA LEU A 8 9.47 39.52 10.23
C LEU A 8 10.47 39.99 9.20
N LYS A 9 11.41 40.85 9.61
CA LYS A 9 12.48 41.38 8.71
C LYS A 9 13.39 40.25 8.23
N ARG A 10 13.82 39.35 9.13
CA ARG A 10 14.70 38.21 8.79
C ARG A 10 14.06 37.29 7.76
N PHE A 11 12.79 36.89 7.98
CA PHE A 11 12.07 36.00 7.08
C PHE A 11 11.79 36.67 5.72
N ARG A 12 11.44 37.96 5.68
CA ARG A 12 11.30 38.69 4.42
C ARG A 12 12.62 38.65 3.62
N LEU A 13 13.73 38.95 4.28
CA LEU A 13 15.04 38.95 3.64
C LEU A 13 15.48 37.56 3.17
N SER A 14 15.18 36.48 3.93
CA SER A 14 15.47 35.11 3.50
C SER A 14 14.69 34.72 2.23
N LYS A 15 13.49 35.30 2.03
CA LYS A 15 12.69 35.15 0.80
C LYS A 15 13.11 36.15 -0.30
N LYS A 16 14.18 36.95 -0.10
CA LYS A 16 14.67 37.96 -1.04
C LYS A 16 13.59 38.97 -1.47
N LEU A 17 12.62 39.26 -0.59
CA LEU A 17 11.54 40.22 -0.86
C LEU A 17 11.91 41.62 -0.36
N THR A 18 11.55 42.65 -1.15
CA THR A 18 11.52 44.02 -0.64
C THR A 18 10.30 44.25 0.24
N GLN A 19 10.25 45.36 0.99
CA GLN A 19 9.05 45.71 1.79
C GLN A 19 7.81 45.93 0.90
N GLU A 20 8.00 46.52 -0.27
CA GLU A 20 6.95 46.73 -1.28
C GLU A 20 6.42 45.41 -1.84
N GLN A 21 7.33 44.47 -2.15
CA GLN A 21 6.93 43.14 -2.66
C GLN A 21 6.17 42.34 -1.60
N ALA A 22 6.63 42.35 -0.35
CA ALA A 22 5.92 41.69 0.73
C ALA A 22 4.54 42.33 0.99
N ALA A 23 4.49 43.67 0.97
CA ALA A 23 3.25 44.43 1.11
C ALA A 23 2.22 44.09 0.02
N ALA A 24 2.65 44.04 -1.25
CA ALA A 24 1.81 43.67 -2.39
C ALA A 24 1.23 42.27 -2.24
N LYS A 25 2.04 41.30 -1.78
CA LYS A 25 1.62 39.92 -1.55
C LYS A 25 0.63 39.75 -0.37
N LEU A 26 0.75 40.60 0.65
CA LEU A 26 -0.10 40.61 1.85
C LEU A 26 -1.32 41.55 1.72
N GLY A 27 -1.46 42.29 0.63
CA GLY A 27 -2.54 43.26 0.43
C GLY A 27 -2.50 44.45 1.39
N VAL A 28 -1.31 44.85 1.85
CA VAL A 28 -1.08 45.96 2.79
C VAL A 28 -0.17 47.03 2.23
N SER A 29 0.02 48.18 2.93
CA SER A 29 0.97 49.19 2.52
C SER A 29 2.43 48.85 2.90
N ALA A 30 3.40 49.28 2.12
CA ALA A 30 4.82 49.13 2.45
C ALA A 30 5.16 49.82 3.81
N GLN A 31 4.45 50.90 4.14
CA GLN A 31 4.56 51.54 5.45
C GLN A 31 4.13 50.63 6.60
N SER A 32 3.09 49.78 6.42
CA SER A 32 2.67 48.81 7.40
C SER A 32 3.78 47.82 7.68
N ILE A 33 4.38 47.23 6.62
CA ILE A 33 5.51 46.29 6.77
C ILE A 33 6.67 46.98 7.51
N SER A 34 7.02 48.19 7.12
CA SER A 34 8.11 48.97 7.77
C SER A 34 7.82 49.18 9.26
N ARG A 35 6.59 49.56 9.65
CA ARG A 35 6.18 49.76 11.03
C ARG A 35 6.23 48.48 11.86
N TRP A 36 5.81 47.35 11.27
CA TRP A 36 5.88 46.05 11.92
C TRP A 36 7.33 45.60 12.15
N GLU A 37 8.18 45.75 11.17
CA GLU A 37 9.63 45.41 11.27
C GLU A 37 10.37 46.30 12.26
N CYS A 38 9.98 47.58 12.36
CA CYS A 38 10.58 48.52 13.32
C CYS A 38 9.96 48.37 14.73
N GLY A 39 8.84 47.65 14.88
CA GLY A 39 8.15 47.45 16.17
C GLY A 39 7.32 48.67 16.59
N THR A 40 7.01 49.58 15.69
CA THR A 40 6.16 50.74 15.98
C THR A 40 4.70 50.35 16.10
N THR A 41 4.26 49.38 15.34
CA THR A 41 2.94 48.72 15.40
C THR A 41 3.08 47.23 15.20
N LEU A 42 2.09 46.46 15.64
CA LEU A 42 1.99 45.03 15.32
C LEU A 42 0.95 44.82 14.20
N PRO A 43 1.08 43.76 13.39
CA PRO A 43 0.04 43.38 12.46
C PRO A 43 -1.23 42.94 13.22
N ASP A 44 -2.38 43.05 12.57
CA ASP A 44 -3.62 42.46 13.03
C ASP A 44 -3.49 40.93 13.13
N VAL A 45 -4.11 40.34 14.14
CA VAL A 45 -4.08 38.87 14.34
C VAL A 45 -4.60 38.13 13.11
N ALA A 46 -5.60 38.71 12.42
CA ALA A 46 -6.20 38.10 11.22
C ALA A 46 -5.22 37.95 10.05
N ILE A 47 -4.13 38.77 9.98
CA ILE A 47 -3.15 38.68 8.90
C ILE A 47 -1.94 37.77 9.25
N LEU A 48 -1.80 37.33 10.50
CA LEU A 48 -0.68 36.49 10.91
C LEU A 48 -0.61 35.16 10.12
N PRO A 49 -1.71 34.48 9.80
CA PRO A 49 -1.67 33.28 8.96
C PRO A 49 -1.09 33.56 7.56
N GLU A 50 -1.43 34.68 6.94
CA GLU A 50 -0.92 35.06 5.61
C GLU A 50 0.57 35.44 5.65
N ILE A 51 1.02 36.10 6.73
CA ILE A 51 2.44 36.36 6.97
C ILE A 51 3.21 35.05 7.12
N ALA A 52 2.70 34.13 7.92
CA ALA A 52 3.31 32.80 8.14
C ALA A 52 3.38 32.02 6.84
N ARG A 53 2.32 32.04 6.03
CA ARG A 53 2.29 31.40 4.70
C ARG A 53 3.29 32.04 3.75
N LEU A 54 3.32 33.37 3.66
CA LEU A 54 4.25 34.10 2.76
C LEU A 54 5.70 33.77 3.08
N TYR A 55 6.06 33.65 4.34
CA TYR A 55 7.43 33.38 4.77
C TYR A 55 7.74 31.89 4.95
N CYS A 56 6.75 31.00 4.74
CA CYS A 56 6.87 29.55 4.95
C CYS A 56 7.36 29.18 6.36
N VAL A 57 6.70 29.74 7.35
CA VAL A 57 6.95 29.54 8.80
C VAL A 57 5.64 29.28 9.53
N THR A 58 5.70 28.88 10.80
CA THR A 58 4.52 28.86 11.68
C THR A 58 4.29 30.25 12.26
N ILE A 59 3.08 30.50 12.79
CA ILE A 59 2.83 31.72 13.58
C ILE A 59 3.76 31.73 14.81
N ASP A 60 3.98 30.57 15.45
CA ASP A 60 4.92 30.43 16.58
C ASP A 60 6.35 30.80 16.21
N ASP A 61 6.78 30.44 15.00
CA ASP A 61 8.13 30.76 14.49
C ASP A 61 8.36 32.26 14.38
N LEU A 62 7.29 33.04 14.18
CA LEU A 62 7.38 34.50 14.21
C LEU A 62 7.86 35.03 15.57
N TYR A 63 7.65 34.27 16.63
CA TYR A 63 7.99 34.65 18.02
C TYR A 63 9.22 33.94 18.58
N ARG A 64 9.74 32.88 17.91
CA ARG A 64 10.92 32.10 18.35
C ARG A 64 12.23 32.69 17.83
N GLU A 65 13.28 32.66 18.65
CA GLU A 65 14.59 33.25 18.28
C GLU A 65 15.38 32.41 17.24
N THR A 66 15.17 31.09 17.22
CA THR A 66 15.97 30.12 16.45
C THR A 66 15.30 29.58 15.21
N SER A 67 14.11 30.06 14.86
CA SER A 67 13.35 29.52 13.71
C SER A 67 14.00 29.88 12.37
N VAL A 68 13.96 28.94 11.43
CA VAL A 68 14.40 29.10 10.04
C VAL A 68 13.20 28.96 9.11
N ALA A 69 13.15 29.79 8.07
CA ALA A 69 12.12 29.66 7.05
C ALA A 69 12.39 28.45 6.16
N TYR A 70 11.35 27.71 5.81
CA TYR A 70 11.40 26.68 4.78
C TYR A 70 11.48 27.30 3.39
N ASP A 71 11.96 26.57 2.38
CA ASP A 71 12.05 27.08 1.02
C ASP A 71 10.68 27.39 0.43
N ASN A 72 9.70 26.52 0.73
CA ASN A 72 8.31 26.70 0.31
C ASN A 72 7.31 26.22 1.38
N TYR A 73 6.02 26.46 1.13
CA TYR A 73 4.97 26.17 2.08
C TYR A 73 4.67 24.65 2.20
N ALA A 74 4.92 23.85 1.15
CA ALA A 74 4.77 22.42 1.19
C ALA A 74 5.77 21.77 2.17
N GLN A 75 7.06 22.18 2.11
CA GLN A 75 8.08 21.74 3.06
C GLN A 75 7.71 22.08 4.49
N ARG A 76 7.16 23.28 4.71
CA ARG A 76 6.71 23.68 6.05
C ARG A 76 5.60 22.79 6.58
N LEU A 77 4.58 22.48 5.78
CA LEU A 77 3.50 21.57 6.20
C LEU A 77 4.00 20.14 6.38
N GLY A 78 4.95 19.71 5.55
CA GLY A 78 5.63 18.43 5.73
C GLY A 78 6.31 18.31 7.09
N SER A 79 6.99 19.37 7.54
CA SER A 79 7.63 19.38 8.85
C SER A 79 6.62 19.41 10.02
N VAL A 80 5.42 19.98 9.82
CA VAL A 80 4.34 19.91 10.81
C VAL A 80 3.89 18.45 10.95
N PHE A 81 3.58 17.78 9.85
CA PHE A 81 3.22 16.37 9.88
C PHE A 81 4.34 15.51 10.49
N GLU A 82 5.61 15.78 10.17
CA GLU A 82 6.73 15.06 10.77
C GLU A 82 6.75 15.19 12.30
N ALA A 83 6.36 16.34 12.83
CA ALA A 83 6.30 16.57 14.28
C ALA A 83 5.06 15.98 14.93
N THR A 84 3.88 16.11 14.31
CA THR A 84 2.58 15.69 14.88
C THR A 84 2.25 14.23 14.62
N LYS A 85 2.67 13.72 13.44
CA LYS A 85 2.24 12.42 12.89
C LYS A 85 0.72 12.32 12.72
N ASP A 86 0.02 13.47 12.66
CA ASP A 86 -1.43 13.53 12.47
C ASP A 86 -1.78 13.34 10.99
N PRO A 87 -2.66 12.37 10.65
CA PRO A 87 -3.12 12.18 9.26
C PRO A 87 -3.75 13.42 8.61
N GLU A 88 -4.36 14.33 9.39
CA GLU A 88 -4.92 15.57 8.85
C GLU A 88 -3.80 16.51 8.38
N ASP A 89 -2.71 16.61 9.12
CA ASP A 89 -1.52 17.37 8.70
C ASP A 89 -0.87 16.77 7.44
N PHE A 90 -0.88 15.43 7.30
CA PHE A 90 -0.46 14.77 6.06
C PHE A 90 -1.30 15.23 4.86
N ILE A 91 -2.62 15.26 4.99
CA ILE A 91 -3.53 15.68 3.91
C ILE A 91 -3.24 17.13 3.48
N LEU A 92 -2.98 18.01 4.45
CA LEU A 92 -2.63 19.39 4.18
C LEU A 92 -1.29 19.53 3.45
N ALA A 93 -0.27 18.83 3.92
CA ALA A 93 1.05 18.80 3.29
C ALA A 93 0.98 18.22 1.87
N GLU A 94 0.31 17.08 1.69
CA GLU A 94 0.14 16.42 0.39
C GLU A 94 -0.53 17.33 -0.64
N ARG A 95 -1.55 18.08 -0.23
CA ARG A 95 -2.24 19.04 -1.09
C ARG A 95 -1.29 20.13 -1.62
N GLU A 96 -0.44 20.66 -0.76
CA GLU A 96 0.51 21.69 -1.15
C GLU A 96 1.67 21.14 -2.01
N TYR A 97 2.17 19.93 -1.72
CA TYR A 97 3.12 19.26 -2.61
C TYR A 97 2.53 18.98 -4.00
N LYS A 98 1.29 18.54 -4.08
CA LYS A 98 0.58 18.35 -5.38
C LYS A 98 0.46 19.68 -6.17
N LYS A 99 0.20 20.80 -5.48
CA LYS A 99 0.18 22.12 -6.14
C LYS A 99 1.58 22.51 -6.63
N LEU A 100 2.60 22.33 -5.79
CA LEU A 100 4.00 22.62 -6.14
C LEU A 100 4.44 21.81 -7.37
N LEU A 101 4.13 20.50 -7.43
CA LEU A 101 4.44 19.68 -8.60
C LEU A 101 3.73 20.14 -9.87
N ARG A 102 2.46 20.57 -9.76
CA ARG A 102 1.69 21.08 -10.91
C ARG A 102 2.21 22.42 -11.44
N SER A 103 2.83 23.24 -10.58
CA SER A 103 3.43 24.52 -11.02
C SER A 103 4.71 24.31 -11.82
N GLY A 104 5.38 23.17 -11.71
CA GLY A 104 6.69 22.91 -12.30
C GLY A 104 7.87 23.61 -11.58
N GLU A 105 7.59 24.36 -10.52
CA GLU A 105 8.61 25.12 -9.75
C GLU A 105 9.06 24.35 -8.52
N TYR A 106 9.49 23.11 -8.68
CA TYR A 106 9.96 22.25 -7.59
C TYR A 106 11.41 21.83 -7.78
N THR A 107 12.07 21.47 -6.68
CA THR A 107 13.45 21.01 -6.62
C THR A 107 13.54 19.51 -6.38
N ALA A 108 14.73 18.93 -6.55
CA ALA A 108 14.98 17.54 -6.16
C ALA A 108 14.77 17.32 -4.65
N GLU A 109 15.06 18.34 -3.82
CA GLU A 109 14.82 18.31 -2.39
C GLU A 109 13.32 18.24 -2.06
N ASP A 110 12.48 18.96 -2.80
CA ASP A 110 11.03 18.89 -2.64
C ASP A 110 10.49 17.48 -2.92
N LEU A 111 11.00 16.83 -3.98
CA LEU A 111 10.63 15.43 -4.29
C LEU A 111 11.09 14.48 -3.20
N ARG A 112 12.30 14.64 -2.68
CA ARG A 112 12.85 13.84 -1.58
C ARG A 112 11.99 13.97 -0.33
N LEU A 113 11.68 15.19 0.09
CA LEU A 113 10.86 15.46 1.28
C LEU A 113 9.42 14.96 1.10
N TYR A 114 8.86 15.09 -0.10
CA TYR A 114 7.54 14.53 -0.41
C TYR A 114 7.54 13.01 -0.35
N GLY A 115 8.61 12.35 -0.82
CA GLY A 115 8.79 10.90 -0.63
C GLY A 115 8.85 10.48 0.84
N ILE A 116 9.60 11.21 1.66
CA ILE A 116 9.68 10.98 3.12
C ILE A 116 8.31 11.17 3.79
N LEU A 117 7.53 12.19 3.38
CA LEU A 117 6.16 12.39 3.88
C LEU A 117 5.31 11.13 3.70
N HIS A 118 5.35 10.52 2.52
CA HIS A 118 4.63 9.27 2.23
C HIS A 118 5.19 8.08 3.00
N GLN A 119 6.51 8.00 3.19
CA GLN A 119 7.11 6.94 4.01
C GLN A 119 6.61 6.99 5.45
N TYR A 120 6.58 8.15 6.09
CA TYR A 120 6.02 8.29 7.44
C TYR A 120 4.53 7.91 7.51
N MET A 121 3.75 8.33 6.50
CA MET A 121 2.33 7.96 6.46
C MET A 121 2.13 6.46 6.28
N MET A 122 2.99 5.81 5.49
CA MET A 122 2.98 4.34 5.34
C MET A 122 3.22 3.66 6.69
N GLU A 123 4.25 4.08 7.44
CA GLU A 123 4.57 3.53 8.76
C GLU A 123 3.40 3.67 9.75
N ILE A 124 2.76 4.84 9.77
CA ILE A 124 1.57 5.09 10.62
C ILE A 124 0.42 4.17 10.21
N SER A 125 0.16 4.05 8.90
CA SER A 125 -0.92 3.22 8.37
C SER A 125 -0.68 1.74 8.65
N MET A 126 0.56 1.26 8.52
CA MET A 126 0.95 -0.11 8.85
C MET A 126 0.70 -0.41 10.33
N LYS A 127 1.15 0.46 11.22
CA LYS A 127 0.90 0.30 12.66
C LYS A 127 -0.59 0.27 13.00
N LYS A 128 -1.37 1.13 12.34
CA LYS A 128 -2.83 1.18 12.54
C LYS A 128 -3.53 -0.09 12.02
N ALA A 129 -3.09 -0.61 10.87
CA ALA A 129 -3.61 -1.86 10.33
C ALA A 129 -3.34 -3.04 11.27
N GLU A 130 -2.11 -3.15 11.79
CA GLU A 130 -1.73 -4.19 12.75
C GLU A 130 -2.58 -4.13 14.03
N GLU A 131 -2.75 -2.94 14.61
CA GLU A 131 -3.62 -2.72 15.77
C GLU A 131 -5.06 -3.20 15.54
N LEU A 132 -5.61 -2.90 14.35
CA LEU A 132 -6.98 -3.29 14.01
C LEU A 132 -7.10 -4.79 13.81
N PHE A 133 -6.13 -5.44 13.15
CA PHE A 133 -6.09 -6.90 13.02
C PHE A 133 -6.00 -7.57 14.39
N ASP A 134 -5.13 -7.08 15.28
CA ASP A 134 -4.98 -7.61 16.64
C ASP A 134 -6.26 -7.50 17.45
N ARG A 135 -7.00 -6.41 17.30
CA ARG A 135 -8.31 -6.25 17.96
C ARG A 135 -9.34 -7.28 17.49
N VAL A 136 -9.37 -7.60 16.19
CA VAL A 136 -10.26 -8.66 15.68
C VAL A 136 -9.82 -10.02 16.21
N LEU A 137 -8.52 -10.32 16.15
CA LEU A 137 -8.00 -11.61 16.64
C LEU A 137 -8.19 -11.79 18.15
N ALA A 138 -8.16 -10.72 18.93
CA ALA A 138 -8.46 -10.75 20.36
C ALA A 138 -9.94 -11.05 20.70
N MET A 139 -10.86 -10.92 19.72
CA MET A 139 -12.26 -11.31 19.90
C MET A 139 -12.48 -12.82 19.91
N GLY A 140 -11.49 -13.58 19.41
CA GLY A 140 -11.58 -15.03 19.26
C GLY A 140 -12.41 -15.50 18.07
N PRO A 141 -12.29 -16.79 17.69
CA PRO A 141 -12.98 -17.34 16.53
C PRO A 141 -14.46 -17.69 16.78
N GLU A 142 -14.94 -17.68 18.05
CA GLU A 142 -16.26 -18.24 18.41
C GLU A 142 -17.42 -17.40 17.90
N LYS A 143 -17.23 -16.07 17.76
CA LYS A 143 -18.31 -15.16 17.34
C LYS A 143 -18.47 -15.11 15.82
N GLU A 144 -17.36 -14.93 15.12
CA GLU A 144 -17.31 -14.73 13.68
C GLU A 144 -16.09 -15.47 13.10
N PRO A 145 -16.14 -16.82 13.03
CA PRO A 145 -14.99 -17.63 12.64
C PRO A 145 -14.45 -17.27 11.25
N ASP A 146 -15.32 -16.99 10.29
CA ASP A 146 -14.91 -16.64 8.92
C ASP A 146 -14.10 -15.32 8.88
N ILE A 147 -14.54 -14.31 9.65
CA ILE A 147 -13.83 -13.02 9.74
C ILE A 147 -12.51 -13.22 10.48
N TYR A 148 -12.52 -13.94 11.60
CA TYR A 148 -11.33 -14.24 12.38
C TYR A 148 -10.23 -14.88 11.50
N TRP A 149 -10.57 -15.97 10.78
CA TRP A 149 -9.58 -16.68 9.96
C TRP A 149 -9.16 -15.89 8.72
N ARG A 150 -10.06 -15.08 8.15
CA ARG A 150 -9.70 -14.15 7.06
C ARG A 150 -8.69 -13.11 7.54
N VAL A 151 -8.93 -12.49 8.68
CA VAL A 151 -8.00 -11.51 9.28
C VAL A 151 -6.70 -12.18 9.68
N ARG A 152 -6.74 -13.41 10.16
CA ARG A 152 -5.55 -14.20 10.51
C ARG A 152 -4.62 -14.38 9.31
N ARG A 153 -5.15 -14.77 8.16
CA ARG A 153 -4.40 -14.88 6.90
C ARG A 153 -3.92 -13.52 6.42
N GLN A 154 -4.79 -12.50 6.47
CA GLN A 154 -4.44 -11.13 6.08
C GLN A 154 -3.29 -10.58 6.92
N LYS A 155 -3.28 -10.84 8.22
CA LYS A 155 -2.18 -10.46 9.11
C LYS A 155 -0.88 -11.20 8.76
N GLY A 156 -0.94 -12.48 8.41
CA GLY A 156 0.23 -13.24 7.94
C GLY A 156 0.87 -12.60 6.70
N TYR A 157 0.06 -12.25 5.69
CA TYR A 157 0.53 -11.53 4.49
C TYR A 157 1.09 -10.15 4.84
N PHE A 158 0.43 -9.40 5.71
CA PHE A 158 0.89 -8.11 6.21
C PHE A 158 2.26 -8.21 6.91
N LEU A 159 2.45 -9.20 7.79
CA LEU A 159 3.72 -9.43 8.47
C LEU A 159 4.84 -9.81 7.49
N TRP A 160 4.51 -10.59 6.45
CA TRP A 160 5.47 -10.88 5.38
C TRP A 160 5.89 -9.61 4.64
N GLN A 161 4.95 -8.74 4.21
CA GLN A 161 5.26 -7.46 3.58
C GLN A 161 6.12 -6.55 4.47
N ALA A 162 5.94 -6.64 5.79
CA ALA A 162 6.73 -5.91 6.77
C ALA A 162 8.14 -6.55 7.04
N GLY A 163 8.50 -7.65 6.36
CA GLY A 163 9.72 -8.40 6.64
C GLY A 163 9.70 -9.19 7.95
N ARG A 164 8.51 -9.39 8.53
CA ARG A 164 8.28 -10.02 9.84
C ARG A 164 7.62 -11.41 9.73
N ASN A 165 7.78 -12.08 8.61
CA ASN A 165 7.15 -13.38 8.32
C ASN A 165 7.39 -14.45 9.39
N GLN A 166 8.57 -14.43 10.03
CA GLN A 166 8.93 -15.34 11.11
C GLN A 166 8.01 -15.27 12.34
N GLU A 167 7.25 -14.19 12.50
CA GLU A 167 6.26 -14.06 13.58
C GLU A 167 5.08 -14.98 13.33
N THR A 168 4.59 -15.05 12.10
CA THR A 168 3.52 -15.99 11.70
C THR A 168 3.98 -17.44 11.90
N ILE A 169 5.20 -17.76 11.48
CA ILE A 169 5.76 -19.12 11.65
C ILE A 169 5.86 -19.50 13.15
N ARG A 170 6.42 -18.62 13.97
CA ARG A 170 6.55 -18.86 15.43
C ARG A 170 5.22 -19.06 16.14
N GLU A 171 4.16 -18.45 15.63
CA GLU A 171 2.83 -18.56 16.22
C GLU A 171 2.08 -19.84 15.77
N CYS A 172 2.22 -20.24 14.49
CA CYS A 172 1.49 -21.37 13.93
C CYS A 172 2.23 -22.71 14.12
N LEU A 173 3.56 -22.72 14.00
CA LEU A 173 4.35 -23.97 14.00
C LEU A 173 4.12 -24.83 15.25
N PRO A 174 4.17 -24.33 16.49
CA PRO A 174 3.96 -25.16 17.68
C PRO A 174 2.58 -25.83 17.72
N LYS A 175 1.54 -25.17 17.18
CA LYS A 175 0.18 -25.70 17.15
C LYS A 175 0.07 -26.84 16.13
N VAL A 176 0.64 -26.64 14.94
CA VAL A 176 0.70 -27.65 13.88
C VAL A 176 1.52 -28.86 14.32
N GLU A 177 2.68 -28.68 14.94
CA GLU A 177 3.49 -29.76 15.50
C GLU A 177 2.79 -30.53 16.63
N ALA A 178 1.93 -29.85 17.40
CA ALA A 178 1.07 -30.49 18.40
C ALA A 178 -0.12 -31.23 17.79
N GLY A 179 -0.25 -31.27 16.46
CA GLY A 179 -1.31 -32.00 15.75
C GLY A 179 -2.65 -31.26 15.74
N SER A 180 -2.62 -29.94 15.58
CA SER A 180 -3.84 -29.14 15.47
C SER A 180 -4.83 -29.75 14.46
N ARG A 181 -6.10 -29.80 14.84
CA ARG A 181 -7.21 -30.21 13.97
C ARG A 181 -7.93 -28.99 13.35
N GLU A 182 -7.36 -27.82 13.48
CA GLU A 182 -7.86 -26.60 12.84
C GLU A 182 -7.13 -26.38 11.51
N LEU A 183 -7.83 -26.64 10.41
CA LEU A 183 -7.28 -26.52 9.04
C LEU A 183 -6.63 -25.14 8.79
N GLN A 184 -7.23 -24.08 9.31
CA GLN A 184 -6.75 -22.72 9.06
C GLN A 184 -5.37 -22.44 9.68
N GLU A 185 -4.98 -23.13 10.74
CA GLU A 185 -3.62 -23.02 11.31
C GLU A 185 -2.57 -23.62 10.38
N TRP A 186 -2.90 -24.77 9.74
CA TRP A 186 -2.05 -25.37 8.70
C TRP A 186 -1.91 -24.44 7.49
N ILE A 187 -3.04 -23.90 7.00
CA ILE A 187 -3.04 -22.96 5.85
C ILE A 187 -2.21 -21.72 6.15
N CYS A 188 -2.34 -21.12 7.34
CA CYS A 188 -1.53 -19.96 7.73
C CYS A 188 -0.03 -20.28 7.75
N LEU A 189 0.37 -21.45 8.22
CA LEU A 189 1.76 -21.87 8.26
C LEU A 189 2.31 -22.18 6.86
N ILE A 190 1.55 -22.92 6.05
CA ILE A 190 1.88 -23.22 4.65
C ILE A 190 2.08 -21.92 3.87
N ALA A 191 1.13 -20.98 3.97
CA ALA A 191 1.22 -19.68 3.32
C ALA A 191 2.43 -18.87 3.80
N ALA A 192 2.78 -18.92 5.10
CA ALA A 192 3.96 -18.24 5.62
C ALA A 192 5.27 -18.79 5.04
N TYR A 193 5.40 -20.11 4.90
CA TYR A 193 6.57 -20.71 4.25
C TYR A 193 6.59 -20.43 2.74
N GLN A 194 5.43 -20.47 2.07
CA GLN A 194 5.30 -20.11 0.65
C GLN A 194 5.73 -18.66 0.39
N LEU A 195 5.24 -17.71 1.19
CA LEU A 195 5.61 -16.30 1.11
C LEU A 195 7.09 -16.05 1.43
N GLY A 196 7.68 -16.90 2.27
CA GLY A 196 9.11 -16.92 2.58
C GLY A 196 9.96 -17.66 1.54
N GLU A 197 9.38 -18.11 0.44
CA GLU A 197 10.04 -18.88 -0.63
C GLU A 197 10.64 -20.22 -0.16
N GLU A 198 10.18 -20.74 0.99
CA GLU A 198 10.57 -22.06 1.52
C GLU A 198 9.60 -23.13 1.00
N TYR A 199 9.52 -23.26 -0.34
CA TYR A 199 8.47 -24.03 -1.04
C TYR A 199 8.47 -25.51 -0.70
N GLU A 200 9.64 -26.14 -0.51
CA GLU A 200 9.73 -27.56 -0.13
C GLU A 200 9.12 -27.82 1.24
N LYS A 201 9.39 -26.95 2.23
CA LYS A 201 8.79 -27.06 3.57
C LYS A 201 7.30 -26.85 3.53
N ALA A 202 6.85 -25.86 2.74
CA ALA A 202 5.43 -25.58 2.56
C ALA A 202 4.72 -26.79 1.94
N LEU A 203 5.33 -27.44 0.94
CA LEU A 203 4.78 -28.61 0.28
C LEU A 203 4.70 -29.80 1.24
N GLU A 204 5.75 -30.10 2.00
CA GLU A 204 5.76 -31.16 3.04
C GLU A 204 4.62 -30.95 4.07
N LEU A 205 4.39 -29.70 4.47
CA LEU A 205 3.30 -29.37 5.38
C LEU A 205 1.91 -29.53 4.72
N ALA A 206 1.79 -29.16 3.45
CA ALA A 206 0.54 -29.32 2.71
C ALA A 206 0.18 -30.80 2.50
N GLU A 207 1.16 -31.65 2.22
CA GLU A 207 0.98 -33.11 2.12
C GLU A 207 0.53 -33.71 3.46
N LYS A 208 1.18 -33.34 4.57
CA LYS A 208 0.76 -33.78 5.92
C LYS A 208 -0.64 -33.29 6.28
N ALA A 209 -0.96 -32.05 5.92
CA ALA A 209 -2.31 -31.51 6.14
C ALA A 209 -3.37 -32.25 5.33
N ALA A 210 -3.07 -32.68 4.09
CA ALA A 210 -3.98 -33.41 3.24
C ALA A 210 -4.33 -34.81 3.83
N GLU A 211 -3.45 -35.44 4.58
CA GLU A 211 -3.74 -36.68 5.30
C GLU A 211 -4.80 -36.46 6.42
N ILE A 212 -4.80 -35.28 7.03
CA ILE A 212 -5.71 -34.93 8.14
C ILE A 212 -7.03 -34.36 7.59
N PHE A 213 -6.98 -33.63 6.48
CA PHE A 213 -8.11 -32.92 5.88
C PHE A 213 -8.28 -33.27 4.39
N PRO A 214 -8.59 -34.54 4.05
CA PRO A 214 -8.60 -35.03 2.66
C PRO A 214 -9.67 -34.38 1.78
N GLU A 215 -10.71 -33.81 2.37
CA GLU A 215 -11.81 -33.13 1.66
C GLU A 215 -11.61 -31.62 1.53
N SER A 216 -10.38 -31.13 1.64
CA SER A 216 -10.11 -29.70 1.58
C SER A 216 -9.66 -29.25 0.19
N ALA A 217 -10.55 -28.62 -0.57
CA ALA A 217 -10.20 -27.99 -1.83
C ALA A 217 -9.11 -26.92 -1.67
N PHE A 218 -9.09 -26.19 -0.55
CA PHE A 218 -8.03 -25.23 -0.24
C PHE A 218 -6.62 -25.82 -0.24
N LEU A 219 -6.44 -27.00 0.37
CA LEU A 219 -5.14 -27.66 0.36
C LEU A 219 -4.70 -28.02 -1.05
N HIS A 220 -5.61 -28.48 -1.89
CA HIS A 220 -5.31 -28.74 -3.29
C HIS A 220 -4.90 -27.48 -4.05
N ILE A 221 -5.54 -26.32 -3.80
CA ILE A 221 -5.14 -25.03 -4.38
C ILE A 221 -3.69 -24.71 -3.98
N TYR A 222 -3.41 -24.68 -2.67
CA TYR A 222 -2.06 -24.37 -2.16
C TYR A 222 -1.00 -25.35 -2.65
N THR A 223 -1.30 -26.66 -2.65
CA THR A 223 -0.38 -27.69 -3.13
C THR A 223 -0.06 -27.49 -4.62
N GLY A 224 -1.08 -27.17 -5.43
CA GLY A 224 -0.88 -26.86 -6.83
C GLY A 224 0.01 -25.63 -7.05
N ASP A 225 -0.22 -24.54 -6.30
CA ASP A 225 0.59 -23.33 -6.38
C ASP A 225 2.04 -23.56 -5.93
N LEU A 226 2.25 -24.40 -4.90
CA LEU A 226 3.59 -24.82 -4.45
C LEU A 226 4.30 -25.69 -5.50
N CYS A 227 3.60 -26.65 -6.10
CA CYS A 227 4.13 -27.47 -7.18
C CYS A 227 4.54 -26.60 -8.38
N ARG A 228 3.73 -25.58 -8.76
CA ARG A 228 4.11 -24.62 -9.80
C ARG A 228 5.38 -23.85 -9.42
N SER A 229 5.50 -23.35 -8.18
CA SER A 229 6.70 -22.64 -7.70
C SER A 229 7.96 -23.50 -7.78
N LEU A 230 7.80 -24.82 -7.58
CA LEU A 230 8.85 -25.84 -7.73
C LEU A 230 9.00 -26.36 -9.18
N LYS A 231 8.26 -25.77 -10.15
CA LYS A 231 8.23 -26.16 -11.57
C LYS A 231 7.76 -27.61 -11.83
N ARG A 232 7.01 -28.18 -10.88
CA ARG A 232 6.36 -29.49 -10.98
C ARG A 232 4.98 -29.34 -11.61
N TYR A 233 4.93 -28.87 -12.87
CA TYR A 233 3.71 -28.37 -13.51
C TYR A 233 2.60 -29.41 -13.65
N GLU A 234 2.92 -30.67 -14.02
CA GLU A 234 1.93 -31.74 -14.14
C GLU A 234 1.20 -32.03 -12.83
N GLU A 235 1.95 -32.02 -11.72
CA GLU A 235 1.40 -32.19 -10.40
C GLU A 235 0.53 -31.00 -9.99
N ALA A 236 0.97 -29.78 -10.32
CA ALA A 236 0.20 -28.56 -10.08
C ALA A 236 -1.17 -28.64 -10.78
N PHE A 237 -1.21 -29.00 -12.07
CA PHE A 237 -2.47 -29.18 -12.79
C PHE A 237 -3.36 -30.27 -12.20
N THR A 238 -2.77 -31.36 -11.71
CA THR A 238 -3.53 -32.44 -11.05
C THR A 238 -4.23 -31.93 -9.80
N HIS A 239 -3.53 -31.17 -8.96
CA HIS A 239 -4.10 -30.61 -7.74
C HIS A 239 -5.16 -29.56 -8.06
N TRP A 240 -4.93 -28.63 -8.98
CA TRP A 240 -5.92 -27.61 -9.35
C TRP A 240 -7.20 -28.19 -9.93
N ARG A 241 -7.08 -29.21 -10.81
CA ARG A 241 -8.26 -29.93 -11.31
C ARG A 241 -9.05 -30.57 -10.19
N ARG A 242 -8.35 -31.20 -9.23
CA ARG A 242 -9.01 -31.82 -8.10
C ARG A 242 -9.75 -30.79 -7.23
N ALA A 243 -9.16 -29.62 -7.00
CA ALA A 243 -9.83 -28.53 -6.28
C ALA A 243 -11.10 -28.06 -7.00
N LEU A 244 -11.07 -27.91 -8.32
CA LEU A 244 -12.24 -27.55 -9.13
C LEU A 244 -13.33 -28.62 -9.16
N GLU A 245 -12.96 -29.90 -9.13
CA GLU A 245 -13.94 -30.99 -9.00
C GLU A 245 -14.67 -30.95 -7.65
N MET A 246 -13.96 -30.57 -6.58
CA MET A 246 -14.53 -30.48 -5.22
C MET A 246 -15.39 -29.23 -5.05
N GLU A 247 -14.91 -28.10 -5.54
CA GLU A 247 -15.54 -26.77 -5.41
C GLU A 247 -15.53 -26.04 -6.76
N PRO A 248 -16.44 -26.36 -7.68
CA PRO A 248 -16.47 -25.77 -9.02
C PRO A 248 -16.67 -24.25 -9.03
N GLU A 249 -17.22 -23.71 -7.95
CA GLU A 249 -17.47 -22.29 -7.77
C GLU A 249 -16.21 -21.48 -7.39
N TRP A 250 -15.16 -22.17 -6.96
CA TRP A 250 -13.91 -21.54 -6.54
C TRP A 250 -12.93 -21.47 -7.72
N LEU A 251 -12.94 -20.32 -8.37
CA LEU A 251 -12.16 -20.10 -9.58
C LEU A 251 -10.65 -19.91 -9.35
N ASP A 252 -10.18 -19.86 -8.10
CA ASP A 252 -8.77 -19.65 -7.77
C ASP A 252 -7.85 -20.62 -8.52
N SER A 253 -8.20 -21.92 -8.54
CA SER A 253 -7.45 -22.93 -9.31
C SER A 253 -7.47 -22.69 -10.80
N ALA A 254 -8.60 -22.26 -11.34
CA ALA A 254 -8.71 -21.93 -12.77
C ALA A 254 -7.82 -20.72 -13.13
N TYR A 255 -7.81 -19.70 -12.28
CA TYR A 255 -6.89 -18.57 -12.44
C TYR A 255 -5.41 -19.03 -12.40
N SER A 256 -5.05 -19.87 -11.40
CA SER A 256 -3.70 -20.44 -11.30
C SER A 256 -3.31 -21.24 -12.55
N MET A 257 -4.23 -22.04 -13.11
CA MET A 257 -4.03 -22.78 -14.37
C MET A 257 -3.81 -21.84 -15.55
N GLY A 258 -4.61 -20.79 -15.70
CA GLY A 258 -4.46 -19.80 -16.77
C GLY A 258 -3.09 -19.12 -16.75
N PHE A 259 -2.65 -18.65 -15.58
CA PHE A 259 -1.31 -18.08 -15.41
C PHE A 259 -0.19 -19.08 -15.65
N CYS A 260 -0.37 -20.34 -15.25
CA CYS A 260 0.63 -21.38 -15.47
C CYS A 260 0.79 -21.69 -16.96
N TRP A 261 -0.29 -21.77 -17.73
CA TRP A 261 -0.23 -21.95 -19.18
C TRP A 261 0.43 -20.76 -19.89
N GLU A 262 0.20 -19.53 -19.44
CA GLU A 262 0.93 -18.36 -19.95
C GLU A 262 2.43 -18.43 -19.64
N GLU A 263 2.82 -18.89 -18.45
CA GLU A 263 4.23 -19.08 -18.07
C GLU A 263 4.91 -20.14 -18.96
N LEU A 264 4.19 -21.24 -19.26
CA LEU A 264 4.64 -22.29 -20.16
C LEU A 264 4.57 -21.87 -21.64
N LYS A 265 4.06 -20.68 -21.96
CA LYS A 265 3.83 -20.15 -23.30
C LYS A 265 2.85 -20.98 -24.15
N ASP A 266 2.05 -21.84 -23.53
CA ASP A 266 0.94 -22.48 -24.21
C ASP A 266 -0.26 -21.53 -24.23
N TYR A 267 -0.19 -20.57 -25.16
CA TYR A 267 -1.22 -19.54 -25.29
C TYR A 267 -2.58 -20.09 -25.76
N GLY A 268 -2.59 -21.28 -26.36
CA GLY A 268 -3.82 -21.98 -26.74
C GLY A 268 -4.59 -22.40 -25.51
N GLN A 269 -3.96 -23.19 -24.65
CA GLN A 269 -4.53 -23.65 -23.39
C GLN A 269 -4.85 -22.49 -22.44
N ALA A 270 -3.96 -21.48 -22.36
CA ALA A 270 -4.23 -20.30 -21.55
C ALA A 270 -5.51 -19.58 -22.00
N ALA A 271 -5.69 -19.36 -23.30
CA ALA A 271 -6.87 -18.69 -23.84
C ALA A 271 -8.17 -19.46 -23.51
N GLU A 272 -8.16 -20.79 -23.65
CA GLU A 272 -9.31 -21.65 -23.34
C GLU A 272 -9.71 -21.55 -21.84
N VAL A 273 -8.72 -21.59 -20.96
CA VAL A 273 -8.98 -21.44 -19.51
C VAL A 273 -9.57 -20.06 -19.20
N TRP A 274 -9.03 -18.98 -19.77
CA TRP A 274 -9.55 -17.63 -19.56
C TRP A 274 -10.96 -17.44 -20.13
N GLU A 275 -11.27 -18.04 -21.29
CA GLU A 275 -12.60 -18.04 -21.88
C GLU A 275 -13.60 -18.74 -20.94
N ASN A 276 -13.27 -19.95 -20.45
CA ASN A 276 -14.11 -20.71 -19.53
C ASN A 276 -14.41 -19.94 -18.21
N ILE A 277 -13.39 -19.25 -17.64
CA ILE A 277 -13.60 -18.41 -16.47
C ILE A 277 -14.57 -17.26 -16.78
N ALA A 278 -14.38 -16.59 -17.92
CA ALA A 278 -15.25 -15.47 -18.32
C ALA A 278 -16.70 -15.92 -18.55
N ASP A 279 -16.90 -17.06 -19.20
CA ASP A 279 -18.22 -17.61 -19.47
C ASP A 279 -18.90 -18.01 -18.16
N HIS A 280 -18.22 -18.68 -17.25
CA HIS A 280 -18.73 -19.04 -15.92
C HIS A 280 -19.19 -17.81 -15.11
N LEU A 281 -18.38 -16.74 -15.12
CA LEU A 281 -18.73 -15.50 -14.44
C LEU A 281 -19.96 -14.82 -15.07
N THR A 282 -20.04 -14.83 -16.41
CA THR A 282 -21.19 -14.26 -17.15
C THR A 282 -22.48 -15.00 -16.87
N GLU A 283 -22.46 -16.33 -16.88
CA GLU A 283 -23.60 -17.19 -16.58
C GLU A 283 -24.20 -16.90 -15.21
N ARG A 284 -23.37 -16.43 -14.27
CA ARG A 284 -23.76 -16.05 -12.92
C ARG A 284 -24.12 -14.57 -12.77
N GLY A 285 -24.07 -13.78 -13.85
CA GLY A 285 -24.39 -12.36 -13.82
C GLY A 285 -23.25 -11.45 -13.31
N PHE A 286 -22.02 -11.93 -13.28
CA PHE A 286 -20.82 -11.16 -12.93
C PHE A 286 -20.12 -10.63 -14.19
N ASP A 287 -20.82 -9.87 -15.00
CA ASP A 287 -20.33 -9.40 -16.31
C ASP A 287 -19.08 -8.50 -16.18
N VAL A 288 -19.03 -7.66 -15.15
CA VAL A 288 -17.90 -6.74 -14.92
C VAL A 288 -16.64 -7.53 -14.55
N GLU A 289 -16.77 -8.55 -13.70
CA GLU A 289 -15.68 -9.43 -13.31
C GLU A 289 -15.20 -10.30 -14.46
N ALA A 290 -16.08 -10.64 -15.42
CA ALA A 290 -15.75 -11.40 -16.62
C ALA A 290 -14.90 -10.61 -17.64
N ASP A 291 -14.89 -9.29 -17.60
CA ASP A 291 -14.14 -8.45 -18.55
C ASP A 291 -12.62 -8.70 -18.51
N TRP A 292 -12.07 -8.90 -17.33
CA TRP A 292 -10.64 -9.14 -17.19
C TRP A 292 -10.19 -10.49 -17.78
N PRO A 293 -10.82 -11.64 -17.46
CA PRO A 293 -10.50 -12.92 -18.13
C PRO A 293 -10.70 -12.86 -19.64
N ARG A 294 -11.75 -12.20 -20.15
CA ARG A 294 -11.94 -12.00 -21.60
C ARG A 294 -10.76 -11.26 -22.23
N ALA A 295 -10.27 -10.21 -21.57
CA ALA A 295 -9.11 -9.47 -22.04
C ALA A 295 -7.83 -10.35 -22.06
N GLN A 296 -7.62 -11.21 -21.05
CA GLN A 296 -6.51 -12.14 -21.03
C GLN A 296 -6.63 -13.19 -22.15
N ALA A 297 -7.81 -13.78 -22.35
CA ALA A 297 -8.06 -14.72 -23.45
C ALA A 297 -7.73 -14.11 -24.82
N LYS A 298 -8.21 -12.89 -25.07
CA LYS A 298 -7.91 -12.15 -26.31
C LYS A 298 -6.40 -11.94 -26.48
N LYS A 299 -5.69 -11.53 -25.45
CA LYS A 299 -4.24 -11.33 -25.47
C LYS A 299 -3.47 -12.62 -25.78
N CYS A 300 -3.91 -13.75 -25.21
CA CYS A 300 -3.33 -15.05 -25.50
C CYS A 300 -3.58 -15.48 -26.96
N ARG A 301 -4.80 -15.27 -27.48
CA ARG A 301 -5.12 -15.54 -28.91
C ARG A 301 -4.31 -14.67 -29.88
N GLU A 302 -4.02 -13.42 -29.53
CA GLU A 302 -3.16 -12.52 -30.33
C GLU A 302 -1.71 -13.02 -30.34
N LYS A 303 -1.17 -13.45 -29.20
CA LYS A 303 0.19 -14.04 -29.13
C LYS A 303 0.31 -15.32 -29.96
N LEU A 304 -0.68 -16.22 -29.88
CA LEU A 304 -0.72 -17.45 -30.64
C LEU A 304 -0.67 -17.20 -32.17
N LYS A 305 -1.41 -16.18 -32.67
CA LYS A 305 -1.38 -15.77 -34.07
C LYS A 305 0.00 -15.23 -34.49
N GLY A 306 0.65 -14.43 -33.63
CA GLY A 306 1.98 -13.88 -33.88
C GLY A 306 3.06 -14.93 -33.96
N GLU A 307 2.98 -16.03 -33.22
CA GLU A 307 3.92 -17.15 -33.28
C GLU A 307 3.77 -17.94 -34.60
N HIS A 308 2.56 -18.10 -35.13
CA HIS A 308 2.31 -18.74 -36.42
C HIS A 308 2.88 -17.92 -37.60
N THR A 309 2.76 -16.58 -37.53
CA THR A 309 3.31 -15.70 -38.61
C THR A 309 4.83 -15.54 -38.57
N ALA A 310 5.48 -15.85 -37.44
CA ALA A 310 6.94 -15.81 -37.31
C ALA A 310 7.62 -17.14 -37.68
N SER A 311 6.83 -18.20 -37.88
CA SER A 311 7.31 -19.56 -38.25
C SER A 311 7.14 -19.87 -39.74
N GLU A 312 6.46 -18.99 -40.47
CA GLU A 312 6.41 -18.97 -41.96
C GLU A 312 7.46 -17.99 -42.53
#